data_b65e09b777c7bc9abdf7d17be8a59cb3
#
_entry.id   b65e09b777c7bc9abdf7d17be8a59cb3
#
_cell.length_a   1.000
_cell.length_b   1.000
_cell.length_c   1.000
_cell.angle_alpha   90.00
_cell.angle_beta   90.00
_cell.angle_gamma   90.00
#
_symmetry.space_group_name_H-M   'P 1'
#
loop_
_entity.id
_entity.type
_entity.pdbx_description
1 polymer ?
#
loop_
_entity_poly.entity_id
_entity_poly.type
_entity_poly.pdbx_seq_one_letter_code
_entity_poly.pdbx_strand_id
1 'polypeptide(L)'
;AVHQCSKLPPEQWDTFLQWLFDYEYHLLGLPAPDKVIYLQVDPAVSQRLMTARYHGDETRKDVHEKDTEYLARSRRAAEYCAAHLGWDTVHCTAGEKMRSIEDIQGEVRTLALAVI
;
A
#
# COMPACT_ATOMS: atom_id res chain seq x y z
N ALA A 1 6.84 -7.15 0.85
CA ALA A 1 6.41 -7.39 -0.54
C ALA A 1 6.47 -6.11 -1.36
N VAL A 2 5.60 -5.14 -1.08
CA VAL A 2 5.45 -3.92 -1.90
C VAL A 2 6.75 -3.12 -2.01
N HIS A 3 7.40 -2.87 -0.89
CA HIS A 3 8.61 -2.04 -0.85
C HIS A 3 9.75 -2.63 -1.69
N GLN A 4 9.96 -3.93 -1.63
CA GLN A 4 11.00 -4.57 -2.43
C GLN A 4 10.62 -4.69 -3.90
N CYS A 5 9.35 -5.02 -4.19
CA CYS A 5 8.88 -5.07 -5.58
C CYS A 5 9.04 -3.72 -6.27
N SER A 6 8.83 -2.61 -5.56
CA SER A 6 9.00 -1.27 -6.15
C SER A 6 10.43 -0.99 -6.62
N LYS A 7 11.41 -1.74 -6.12
CA LYS A 7 12.82 -1.62 -6.50
C LYS A 7 13.24 -2.60 -7.59
N LEU A 8 12.37 -3.53 -7.97
CA LEU A 8 12.66 -4.56 -8.95
C LEU A 8 11.91 -4.28 -10.26
N PRO A 9 12.44 -4.74 -11.41
CA PRO A 9 11.66 -4.72 -12.64
C PRO A 9 10.39 -5.56 -12.50
N PRO A 10 9.25 -5.13 -13.08
CA PRO A 10 7.99 -5.84 -12.95
C PRO A 10 8.03 -7.33 -13.34
N GLU A 11 8.86 -7.70 -14.30
CA GLU A 11 9.01 -9.09 -14.74
C GLU A 11 9.63 -10.00 -13.68
N GLN A 12 10.21 -9.43 -12.62
CA GLN A 12 10.79 -10.18 -11.50
C GLN A 12 9.86 -10.27 -10.30
N TRP A 13 8.73 -9.60 -10.32
CA TRP A 13 7.84 -9.51 -9.15
C TRP A 13 7.29 -10.88 -8.73
N ASP A 14 6.78 -11.66 -9.67
CA ASP A 14 6.23 -13.00 -9.36
C ASP A 14 7.26 -13.92 -8.71
N THR A 15 8.44 -14.00 -9.30
CA THR A 15 9.51 -14.86 -8.79
C THR A 15 9.92 -14.41 -7.38
N PHE A 16 10.04 -13.10 -7.17
CA PHE A 16 10.41 -12.57 -5.87
C PHE A 16 9.34 -12.87 -4.81
N LEU A 17 8.05 -12.68 -5.14
CA LEU A 17 6.95 -12.94 -4.20
C LEU A 17 6.85 -14.43 -3.85
N GLN A 18 7.03 -15.32 -4.81
CA GLN A 18 7.06 -16.76 -4.54
C GLN A 18 8.20 -17.13 -3.58
N TRP A 19 9.39 -16.58 -3.82
CA TRP A 19 10.52 -16.80 -2.93
C TRP A 19 10.26 -16.24 -1.53
N LEU A 20 9.72 -15.02 -1.43
CA LEU A 20 9.48 -14.36 -0.16
C LEU A 20 8.49 -15.15 0.71
N PHE A 21 7.40 -15.63 0.11
CA PHE A 21 6.38 -16.38 0.84
C PHE A 21 6.87 -17.77 1.25
N ASP A 22 7.63 -18.43 0.39
CA ASP A 22 8.26 -19.69 0.75
C ASP A 22 9.23 -19.50 1.92
N TYR A 23 10.06 -18.47 1.85
CA TYR A 23 11.01 -18.16 2.92
C TYR A 23 10.30 -17.83 4.23
N GLU A 24 9.32 -16.95 4.22
CA GLU A 24 8.66 -16.50 5.46
C GLU A 24 7.72 -17.56 6.04
N TYR A 25 6.89 -18.17 5.22
CA TYR A 25 5.80 -19.01 5.72
C TYR A 25 6.17 -20.48 5.82
N HIS A 26 7.12 -20.96 5.01
CA HIS A 26 7.56 -22.37 5.08
C HIS A 26 8.89 -22.52 5.78
N LEU A 27 9.93 -21.78 5.38
CA LEU A 27 11.26 -21.96 5.94
C LEU A 27 11.37 -21.33 7.34
N LEU A 28 10.86 -20.12 7.56
CA LEU A 28 10.85 -19.47 8.87
C LEU A 28 9.66 -19.89 9.74
N GLY A 29 8.62 -20.46 9.13
CA GLY A 29 7.44 -20.91 9.86
C GLY A 29 6.59 -19.78 10.43
N LEU A 30 6.68 -18.57 9.88
CA LEU A 30 5.84 -17.46 10.32
C LEU A 30 4.39 -17.70 9.93
N PRO A 31 3.42 -17.32 10.78
CA PRO A 31 2.01 -17.45 10.40
C PRO A 31 1.66 -16.46 9.29
N ALA A 32 0.93 -16.94 8.28
CA ALA A 32 0.40 -16.07 7.24
C ALA A 32 -0.74 -15.22 7.82
N PRO A 33 -0.91 -13.97 7.34
CA PRO A 33 -2.04 -13.14 7.76
C PRO A 33 -3.36 -13.73 7.28
N ASP A 34 -4.40 -13.63 8.09
CA ASP A 34 -5.74 -14.07 7.70
C ASP A 34 -6.34 -13.15 6.64
N LYS A 35 -5.98 -11.87 6.67
CA LYS A 35 -6.43 -10.87 5.71
C LYS A 35 -5.40 -9.75 5.62
N VAL A 36 -5.20 -9.25 4.41
CA VAL A 36 -4.42 -8.03 4.17
C VAL A 36 -5.35 -7.01 3.55
N ILE A 37 -5.38 -5.81 4.11
CA ILE A 37 -6.18 -4.70 3.62
C ILE A 37 -5.24 -3.62 3.10
N TYR A 38 -5.37 -3.29 1.82
CA TYR A 38 -4.59 -2.24 1.17
C TYR A 38 -5.40 -0.95 1.15
N LEU A 39 -4.88 0.09 1.79
CA LEU A 39 -5.50 1.42 1.77
C LEU A 39 -4.93 2.19 0.58
N GLN A 40 -5.74 2.34 -0.46
CA GLN A 40 -5.32 3.00 -1.69
C GLN A 40 -5.73 4.47 -1.67
N VAL A 41 -4.74 5.35 -1.84
CA VAL A 41 -4.94 6.80 -1.89
C VAL A 41 -4.41 7.31 -3.23
N ASP A 42 -5.16 8.22 -3.87
CA ASP A 42 -4.67 8.87 -5.09
C ASP A 42 -3.38 9.63 -4.81
N PRO A 43 -2.31 9.46 -5.61
CA PRO A 43 -1.03 10.12 -5.35
C PRO A 43 -1.11 11.64 -5.29
N ALA A 44 -1.95 12.27 -6.10
CA ALA A 44 -2.12 13.72 -6.08
C ALA A 44 -2.73 14.19 -4.75
N VAL A 45 -3.72 13.44 -4.23
CA VAL A 45 -4.32 13.73 -2.92
C VAL A 45 -3.30 13.52 -1.81
N SER A 46 -2.54 12.41 -1.87
CA SER A 46 -1.50 12.11 -0.89
C SER A 46 -0.45 13.22 -0.83
N GLN A 47 0.01 13.71 -1.99
CA GLN A 47 0.99 14.80 -2.04
C GLN A 47 0.44 16.09 -1.44
N ARG A 48 -0.81 16.44 -1.73
CA ARG A 48 -1.44 17.61 -1.13
C ARG A 48 -1.54 17.51 0.39
N LEU A 49 -1.88 16.34 0.90
CA LEU A 49 -1.97 16.11 2.35
C LEU A 49 -0.60 16.20 3.02
N MET A 50 0.43 15.67 2.40
CA MET A 50 1.79 15.77 2.93
C MET A 50 2.28 17.22 2.94
N THR A 51 2.01 17.97 1.88
CA THR A 51 2.36 19.39 1.82
C THR A 51 1.64 20.19 2.91
N ALA A 52 0.33 19.95 3.10
CA ALA A 52 -0.44 20.60 4.15
C ALA A 52 0.07 20.23 5.54
N ARG A 53 0.44 18.97 5.77
CA ARG A 53 0.99 18.47 7.04
C ARG A 53 2.28 19.22 7.42
N TYR A 54 3.10 19.61 6.45
CA TYR A 54 4.33 20.33 6.68
C TYR A 54 4.18 21.85 6.45
N HIS A 55 2.96 22.36 6.40
CA HIS A 55 2.67 23.78 6.20
C HIS A 55 3.31 24.36 4.93
N GLY A 56 3.38 23.56 3.86
CA GLY A 56 4.00 23.95 2.61
C GLY A 56 5.51 23.87 2.58
N ASP A 57 6.16 23.44 3.66
CA ASP A 57 7.61 23.31 3.72
C ASP A 57 8.03 21.94 3.19
N GLU A 58 8.39 21.88 1.91
CA GLU A 58 8.84 20.67 1.25
C GLU A 58 10.13 20.10 1.86
N THR A 59 10.94 20.91 2.54
CA THR A 59 12.21 20.46 3.14
C THR A 59 11.97 19.53 4.33
N ARG A 60 10.77 19.52 4.90
CA ARG A 60 10.41 18.66 6.04
C ARG A 60 9.97 17.26 5.61
N LYS A 61 9.72 17.02 4.34
CA LYS A 61 9.43 15.69 3.80
C LYS A 61 10.70 14.85 3.83
N ASP A 62 10.57 13.55 4.10
CA ASP A 62 11.69 12.65 4.01
C ASP A 62 12.07 12.38 2.54
N VAL A 63 13.15 11.62 2.32
CA VAL A 63 13.65 11.33 0.97
C VAL A 63 12.60 10.59 0.13
N HIS A 64 11.88 9.64 0.71
CA HIS A 64 10.87 8.86 0.00
C HIS A 64 9.62 9.69 -0.28
N GLU A 65 9.21 10.55 0.65
CA GLU A 65 8.04 11.43 0.45
C GLU A 65 8.27 12.44 -0.68
N LYS A 66 9.52 12.86 -0.93
CA LYS A 66 9.86 13.78 -2.01
C LYS A 66 9.98 13.10 -3.38
N ASP A 67 10.30 11.83 -3.41
CA ASP A 67 10.51 11.08 -4.65
C ASP A 67 9.16 10.59 -5.19
N THR A 68 8.54 11.43 -6.02
CA THR A 68 7.24 11.12 -6.61
C THR A 68 7.30 9.93 -7.57
N GLU A 69 8.43 9.72 -8.25
CA GLU A 69 8.62 8.56 -9.13
C GLU A 69 8.67 7.26 -8.31
N TYR A 70 9.40 7.27 -7.20
CA TYR A 70 9.45 6.14 -6.28
C TYR A 70 8.06 5.82 -5.73
N LEU A 71 7.29 6.84 -5.33
CA LEU A 71 5.94 6.67 -4.82
C LEU A 71 5.00 6.08 -5.90
N ALA A 72 5.16 6.51 -7.16
CA ALA A 72 4.39 5.95 -8.26
C ALA A 72 4.73 4.48 -8.51
N ARG A 73 6.01 4.11 -8.45
CA ARG A 73 6.44 2.71 -8.56
C ARG A 73 5.91 1.87 -7.40
N SER A 74 5.97 2.40 -6.19
CA SER A 74 5.43 1.72 -5.01
C SER A 74 3.94 1.47 -5.13
N ARG A 75 3.19 2.44 -5.66
CA ARG A 75 1.76 2.28 -5.90
C ARG A 75 1.49 1.15 -6.91
N ARG A 76 2.21 1.13 -8.03
CA ARG A 76 2.05 0.06 -9.03
C ARG A 76 2.36 -1.32 -8.43
N ALA A 77 3.41 -1.41 -7.62
CA ALA A 77 3.76 -2.64 -6.93
C ALA A 77 2.67 -3.06 -5.94
N ALA A 78 2.10 -2.11 -5.22
CA ALA A 78 1.02 -2.39 -4.27
C ALA A 78 -0.25 -2.87 -4.97
N GLU A 79 -0.63 -2.25 -6.08
CA GLU A 79 -1.77 -2.68 -6.89
C GLU A 79 -1.56 -4.08 -7.45
N TYR A 80 -0.36 -4.38 -7.93
CA TYR A 80 -0.01 -5.71 -8.41
C TYR A 80 -0.12 -6.75 -7.28
N CYS A 81 0.47 -6.47 -6.12
CA CYS A 81 0.40 -7.37 -4.98
C CYS A 81 -1.04 -7.60 -4.54
N ALA A 82 -1.84 -6.55 -4.46
CA ALA A 82 -3.24 -6.67 -4.07
C ALA A 82 -4.02 -7.58 -5.02
N ALA A 83 -3.82 -7.42 -6.33
CA ALA A 83 -4.49 -8.21 -7.34
C ALA A 83 -4.03 -9.68 -7.33
N HIS A 84 -2.72 -9.91 -7.23
CA HIS A 84 -2.15 -11.26 -7.31
C HIS A 84 -2.26 -12.06 -6.02
N LEU A 85 -2.23 -11.38 -4.87
CA LEU A 85 -2.24 -12.03 -3.56
C LEU A 85 -3.63 -12.03 -2.91
N GLY A 86 -4.61 -11.51 -3.61
CA GLY A 86 -5.98 -11.49 -3.14
C GLY A 86 -6.21 -10.56 -1.94
N TRP A 87 -5.47 -9.46 -1.86
CA TRP A 87 -5.69 -8.46 -0.81
C TRP A 87 -6.99 -7.69 -1.06
N ASP A 88 -7.65 -7.31 0.01
CA ASP A 88 -8.77 -6.39 -0.10
C ASP A 88 -8.27 -4.96 -0.25
N THR A 89 -8.85 -4.22 -1.18
CA THR A 89 -8.49 -2.82 -1.42
C THR A 89 -9.60 -1.90 -0.92
N VAL A 90 -9.25 -0.96 -0.06
CA VAL A 90 -10.15 0.11 0.37
C VAL A 90 -9.72 1.39 -0.33
N HIS A 91 -10.60 1.93 -1.17
CA HIS A 91 -10.35 3.18 -1.89
C HIS A 91 -10.62 4.34 -0.96
N CYS A 92 -9.56 5.00 -0.50
CA CYS A 92 -9.66 6.08 0.48
C CYS A 92 -9.96 7.44 -0.14
N THR A 93 -9.92 7.54 -1.48
CA THR A 93 -10.25 8.77 -2.19
C THR A 93 -11.48 8.58 -3.04
N ALA A 94 -12.30 9.63 -3.14
CA ALA A 94 -13.43 9.72 -4.05
C ALA A 94 -13.18 10.94 -4.95
N GLY A 95 -12.75 10.69 -6.20
CA GLY A 95 -12.29 11.75 -7.09
C GLY A 95 -11.03 12.42 -6.53
N GLU A 96 -11.09 13.74 -6.33
CA GLU A 96 -9.95 14.52 -5.85
C GLU A 96 -9.95 14.72 -4.33
N LYS A 97 -10.85 14.07 -3.60
CA LYS A 97 -11.01 14.27 -2.16
C LYS A 97 -10.85 12.97 -1.39
N MET A 98 -10.29 13.07 -0.20
CA MET A 98 -10.31 11.97 0.76
C MET A 98 -11.72 11.70 1.24
N ARG A 99 -12.07 10.42 1.38
CA ARG A 99 -13.26 10.01 2.12
C ARG A 99 -13.07 10.33 3.59
N SER A 100 -14.17 10.42 4.35
CA SER A 100 -14.09 10.68 5.78
C SER A 100 -13.40 9.53 6.52
N ILE A 101 -12.79 9.86 7.66
CA ILE A 101 -12.16 8.84 8.52
C ILE A 101 -13.19 7.80 8.95
N GLU A 102 -14.39 8.23 9.30
CA GLU A 102 -15.49 7.36 9.74
C GLU A 102 -15.93 6.41 8.64
N ASP A 103 -16.01 6.88 7.40
CA ASP A 103 -16.42 6.08 6.24
C ASP A 103 -15.37 5.01 5.93
N ILE A 104 -14.10 5.39 5.88
CA ILE A 104 -12.99 4.45 5.67
C ILE A 104 -12.93 3.43 6.81
N GLN A 105 -13.06 3.89 8.04
CA GLN A 105 -13.02 3.04 9.23
C GLN A 105 -14.15 2.01 9.21
N GLY A 106 -15.34 2.41 8.79
CA GLY A 106 -16.48 1.50 8.67
C GLY A 106 -16.21 0.35 7.71
N GLU A 107 -15.63 0.66 6.56
CA GLU A 107 -15.26 -0.36 5.55
C GLU A 107 -14.15 -1.27 6.05
N VAL A 108 -13.09 -0.72 6.64
CA VAL A 108 -11.99 -1.51 7.22
C VAL A 108 -12.51 -2.43 8.31
N ARG A 109 -13.37 -1.91 9.19
CA ARG A 109 -13.97 -2.71 10.26
C ARG A 109 -14.78 -3.87 9.72
N THR A 110 -15.60 -3.64 8.71
CA THR A 110 -16.41 -4.70 8.08
C THR A 110 -15.50 -5.81 7.54
N LEU A 111 -14.43 -5.45 6.84
CA LEU A 111 -13.48 -6.42 6.29
C LEU A 111 -12.77 -7.20 7.40
N ALA A 112 -12.34 -6.51 8.45
CA ALA A 112 -11.63 -7.15 9.57
C ALA A 112 -12.53 -8.10 10.34
N LEU A 113 -13.78 -7.74 10.61
CA LEU A 113 -14.73 -8.56 11.33
C LEU A 113 -15.14 -9.82 10.54
N ALA A 114 -14.98 -9.82 9.23
CA ALA A 114 -15.31 -10.97 8.38
C ALA A 114 -14.39 -12.17 8.63
N VAL A 115 -13.22 -11.98 9.25
CA VAL A 115 -12.23 -13.05 9.49
C VAL A 115 -12.03 -13.34 10.98
N ILE A 116 -12.79 -12.73 11.85
CA ILE A 116 -12.71 -12.98 13.30
C ILE A 116 -13.71 -14.05 13.71
#